data_e5dec2b58240ea715dc8364ed5cf2f13
#
_entry.id   e5dec2b58240ea715dc8364ed5cf2f13
#
_cell.length_a   1.000
_cell.length_b   1.000
_cell.length_c   1.000
_cell.angle_alpha   90.00
_cell.angle_beta   90.00
_cell.angle_gamma   90.00
#
_symmetry.space_group_name_H-M   'P 1'
#
loop_
_entity.id
_entity.type
_entity.pdbx_description
1 polymer ?
#
loop_
_entity_poly.entity_id
_entity_poly.type
_entity_poly.pdbx_seq_one_letter_code
_entity_poly.pdbx_strand_id
1 'polypeptide(L)'
;MADSGSGKLIEVQPITVSTGASDATKIVQTDSNGRFDVSLLPVGVGAEVSIVPSFENLTAGNFVNLFNNAGAVNSRKADATTNSKNAHGFTLAGVVAPASSTIYGISTKNIALSGLTLGADYWLATIAGGVTTTAPQATGNYVQELGTSESATAMVLSNVKFGWTKI
;
A
#
# COMPACT_ATOMS: atom_id res chain seq x y z
N MET A 1 5.87 -31.19 19.61
CA MET A 1 6.94 -32.05 20.14
C MET A 1 7.36 -32.99 19.03
N ALA A 2 8.64 -33.03 18.67
CA ALA A 2 9.15 -33.93 17.62
C ALA A 2 10.05 -35.00 18.23
N ASP A 3 9.99 -36.23 17.70
CA ASP A 3 10.88 -37.29 18.09
C ASP A 3 12.21 -37.17 17.31
N SER A 4 13.32 -37.18 18.03
CA SER A 4 14.68 -37.09 17.44
C SER A 4 15.18 -38.41 16.86
N GLY A 5 14.37 -39.46 16.82
CA GLY A 5 14.75 -40.84 16.41
C GLY A 5 15.59 -41.60 17.43
N SER A 6 15.93 -41.00 18.56
CA SER A 6 16.64 -41.61 19.68
C SER A 6 15.73 -41.95 20.87
N GLY A 7 14.42 -41.83 20.70
CA GLY A 7 13.43 -41.99 21.77
C GLY A 7 13.38 -40.77 22.72
N LYS A 8 14.18 -39.71 22.46
CA LYS A 8 14.17 -38.49 23.25
C LYS A 8 13.27 -37.43 22.59
N LEU A 9 12.29 -36.93 23.31
CA LEU A 9 11.47 -35.82 22.87
C LEU A 9 12.29 -34.54 22.92
N ILE A 10 12.27 -33.80 21.83
CA ILE A 10 12.86 -32.44 21.73
C ILE A 10 11.75 -31.41 21.58
N GLU A 11 11.91 -30.28 22.24
CA GLU A 11 11.04 -29.13 22.04
C GLU A 11 11.40 -28.45 20.72
N VAL A 12 10.40 -28.30 19.86
CA VAL A 12 10.55 -27.53 18.61
C VAL A 12 10.06 -26.12 18.87
N GLN A 13 10.98 -25.15 18.80
CA GLN A 13 10.64 -23.74 18.96
C GLN A 13 9.96 -23.25 17.67
N PRO A 14 8.73 -22.70 17.76
CA PRO A 14 8.06 -22.14 16.60
C PRO A 14 8.67 -20.81 16.20
N ILE A 15 8.44 -20.41 14.95
CA ILE A 15 8.89 -19.12 14.39
C ILE A 15 7.70 -18.24 14.05
N THR A 16 7.85 -16.93 14.25
CA THR A 16 6.89 -15.89 13.85
C THR A 16 7.35 -15.14 12.60
N VAL A 17 8.62 -15.22 12.25
CA VAL A 17 9.25 -14.58 11.09
C VAL A 17 10.18 -15.61 10.44
N SER A 18 10.22 -15.67 9.12
CA SER A 18 11.16 -16.52 8.38
C SER A 18 12.36 -15.73 7.88
N THR A 19 13.55 -16.29 8.03
CA THR A 19 14.80 -15.79 7.46
C THR A 19 15.20 -16.54 6.17
N GLY A 20 14.33 -17.43 5.69
CA GLY A 20 14.53 -18.20 4.46
C GLY A 20 14.78 -19.68 4.71
N ALA A 21 15.61 -20.30 3.87
CA ALA A 21 15.82 -21.76 3.86
C ALA A 21 16.29 -22.37 5.19
N SER A 22 16.95 -21.59 6.05
CA SER A 22 17.36 -22.03 7.41
C SER A 22 16.17 -22.32 8.34
N ASP A 23 14.99 -21.85 7.99
CA ASP A 23 13.76 -22.05 8.74
C ASP A 23 12.87 -23.16 8.17
N ALA A 24 13.37 -23.88 7.17
CA ALA A 24 12.68 -25.06 6.63
C ALA A 24 12.41 -26.07 7.73
N THR A 25 11.20 -26.67 7.70
CA THR A 25 10.73 -27.67 8.69
C THR A 25 10.41 -27.14 10.09
N LYS A 26 10.56 -25.84 10.36
CA LYS A 26 10.12 -25.23 11.62
C LYS A 26 8.60 -25.06 11.68
N ILE A 27 8.06 -25.11 12.89
CA ILE A 27 6.64 -24.85 13.13
C ILE A 27 6.39 -23.35 13.05
N VAL A 28 5.40 -22.95 12.26
CA VAL A 28 4.97 -21.55 12.13
C VAL A 28 3.92 -21.24 13.20
N GLN A 29 4.04 -20.08 13.84
CA GLN A 29 3.03 -19.55 14.75
C GLN A 29 2.67 -18.12 14.39
N THR A 30 1.52 -17.66 14.85
CA THR A 30 1.11 -16.25 14.75
C THR A 30 1.87 -15.38 15.76
N ASP A 31 1.97 -14.08 15.46
CA ASP A 31 2.47 -13.08 16.41
C ASP A 31 1.49 -12.85 17.58
N SER A 32 1.82 -11.93 18.48
CA SER A 32 0.98 -11.56 19.63
C SER A 32 -0.39 -10.96 19.24
N ASN A 33 -0.59 -10.59 17.98
CA ASN A 33 -1.85 -10.09 17.45
C ASN A 33 -2.64 -11.14 16.66
N GLY A 34 -2.18 -12.41 16.67
CA GLY A 34 -2.80 -13.51 15.96
C GLY A 34 -2.60 -13.48 14.44
N ARG A 35 -1.54 -12.83 13.94
CA ARG A 35 -1.23 -12.67 12.51
C ARG A 35 0.01 -13.44 12.12
N PHE A 36 0.05 -13.89 10.86
CA PHE A 36 1.28 -14.38 10.23
C PHE A 36 2.10 -13.22 9.68
N ASP A 37 3.42 -13.29 9.87
CA ASP A 37 4.36 -12.40 9.18
C ASP A 37 4.40 -12.73 7.68
N VAL A 38 4.56 -11.69 6.83
CA VAL A 38 4.58 -11.86 5.37
C VAL A 38 5.75 -12.72 4.89
N SER A 39 6.85 -12.80 5.66
CA SER A 39 8.00 -13.66 5.36
C SER A 39 7.68 -15.16 5.40
N LEU A 40 6.58 -15.54 6.04
CA LEU A 40 6.07 -16.91 6.13
C LEU A 40 5.16 -17.28 4.95
N LEU A 41 4.82 -16.33 4.11
CA LEU A 41 3.95 -16.53 2.94
C LEU A 41 4.79 -16.68 1.66
N PRO A 42 4.31 -17.45 0.67
CA PRO A 42 4.96 -17.51 -0.64
C PRO A 42 5.07 -16.12 -1.28
N VAL A 43 6.12 -15.90 -2.07
CA VAL A 43 6.28 -14.67 -2.85
C VAL A 43 5.05 -14.46 -3.74
N GLY A 44 4.48 -13.25 -3.69
CA GLY A 44 3.26 -12.88 -4.43
C GLY A 44 1.96 -13.11 -3.66
N VAL A 45 2.02 -13.66 -2.44
CA VAL A 45 0.85 -13.74 -1.54
C VAL A 45 0.89 -12.55 -0.58
N GLY A 46 -0.14 -11.73 -0.62
CA GLY A 46 -0.28 -10.53 0.20
C GLY A 46 -0.48 -9.26 -0.64
N ALA A 47 -0.53 -8.13 0.01
CA ALA A 47 -0.62 -6.84 -0.67
C ALA A 47 0.71 -6.52 -1.37
N GLU A 48 0.63 -6.07 -2.63
CA GLU A 48 1.79 -5.51 -3.33
C GLU A 48 2.23 -4.22 -2.61
N VAL A 49 3.40 -4.23 -2.01
CA VAL A 49 3.93 -3.08 -1.26
C VAL A 49 5.32 -2.68 -1.73
N SER A 50 5.59 -1.38 -1.67
CA SER A 50 6.91 -0.80 -1.85
C SER A 50 7.28 -0.02 -0.60
N ILE A 51 8.51 -0.16 -0.11
CA ILE A 51 9.02 0.61 1.02
C ILE A 51 10.08 1.57 0.48
N VAL A 52 9.78 2.86 0.52
CA VAL A 52 10.64 3.92 -0.03
C VAL A 52 10.67 5.14 0.90
N PRO A 53 11.76 5.93 0.90
CA PRO A 53 11.79 7.19 1.64
C PRO A 53 10.68 8.14 1.20
N SER A 54 10.07 8.83 2.14
CA SER A 54 9.08 9.86 1.84
C SER A 54 9.77 11.21 1.62
N PHE A 55 9.42 11.89 0.53
CA PHE A 55 9.93 13.22 0.21
C PHE A 55 9.23 14.32 1.02
N GLU A 56 8.01 14.06 1.44
CA GLU A 56 7.18 15.00 2.22
C GLU A 56 6.35 14.23 3.26
N ASN A 57 5.75 14.95 4.21
CA ASN A 57 4.90 14.34 5.21
C ASN A 57 3.65 13.74 4.57
N LEU A 58 3.40 12.46 4.85
CA LEU A 58 2.21 11.74 4.42
C LEU A 58 1.26 11.53 5.60
N THR A 59 -0.02 11.45 5.32
CA THR A 59 -1.06 11.02 6.28
C THR A 59 -1.68 9.73 5.80
N ALA A 60 -2.25 8.95 6.73
CA ALA A 60 -2.99 7.74 6.38
C ALA A 60 -4.07 8.04 5.33
N GLY A 61 -4.22 7.18 4.35
CA GLY A 61 -5.15 7.34 3.23
C GLY A 61 -4.62 8.15 2.05
N ASN A 62 -3.50 8.88 2.18
CA ASN A 62 -2.97 9.64 1.06
C ASN A 62 -2.63 8.75 -0.14
N PHE A 63 -3.08 9.16 -1.32
CA PHE A 63 -2.58 8.61 -2.58
C PHE A 63 -1.19 9.16 -2.88
N VAL A 64 -0.34 8.30 -3.43
CA VAL A 64 1.10 8.52 -3.49
C VAL A 64 1.63 8.31 -4.90
N ASN A 65 2.52 9.20 -5.31
CA ASN A 65 3.32 9.11 -6.52
C ASN A 65 4.74 8.66 -6.18
N LEU A 66 5.25 7.66 -6.88
CA LEU A 66 6.66 7.27 -6.82
C LEU A 66 7.40 8.02 -7.92
N PHE A 67 8.51 8.65 -7.58
CA PHE A 67 9.28 9.45 -8.52
C PHE A 67 10.78 9.31 -8.28
N ASN A 68 11.55 9.64 -9.29
CA ASN A 68 13.01 9.68 -9.18
C ASN A 68 13.43 11.01 -8.51
N ASN A 69 14.05 10.90 -7.35
CA ASN A 69 14.65 12.01 -6.63
C ASN A 69 16.17 11.83 -6.62
N ALA A 70 16.88 12.51 -7.53
CA ALA A 70 18.34 12.48 -7.62
C ALA A 70 18.94 11.04 -7.71
N GLY A 71 18.30 10.15 -8.46
CA GLY A 71 18.77 8.78 -8.66
C GLY A 71 18.18 7.75 -7.69
N ALA A 72 17.38 8.17 -6.70
CA ALA A 72 16.67 7.29 -5.78
C ALA A 72 15.16 7.40 -5.95
N VAL A 73 14.45 6.29 -5.77
CA VAL A 73 12.97 6.31 -5.77
C VAL A 73 12.49 6.83 -4.43
N ASN A 74 11.67 7.88 -4.46
CA ASN A 74 11.00 8.45 -3.30
C ASN A 74 9.49 8.47 -3.53
N SER A 75 8.74 8.59 -2.43
CA SER A 75 7.30 8.82 -2.45
C SER A 75 6.96 10.28 -2.17
N ARG A 76 5.94 10.78 -2.82
CA ARG A 76 5.29 12.08 -2.56
C ARG A 76 3.79 11.94 -2.71
N LYS A 77 3.02 12.90 -2.23
CA LYS A 77 1.58 12.94 -2.47
C LYS A 77 1.30 13.02 -3.97
N ALA A 78 0.40 12.18 -4.43
CA ALA A 78 -0.11 12.25 -5.78
C ALA A 78 -1.11 13.41 -5.89
N ASP A 79 -1.16 14.07 -7.04
CA ASP A 79 -2.19 15.05 -7.37
C ASP A 79 -2.46 15.08 -8.87
N ALA A 80 -3.63 15.58 -9.25
CA ALA A 80 -4.10 15.62 -10.62
C ALA A 80 -3.64 16.88 -11.39
N THR A 81 -2.70 17.67 -10.87
CA THR A 81 -2.27 18.91 -11.53
C THR A 81 -1.39 18.64 -12.75
N THR A 82 -0.71 17.49 -12.80
CA THR A 82 0.09 17.05 -13.94
C THR A 82 0.10 15.53 -14.05
N ASN A 83 0.42 14.99 -15.23
CA ASN A 83 0.57 13.56 -15.45
C ASN A 83 1.79 12.95 -14.73
N SER A 84 2.76 13.76 -14.30
CA SER A 84 3.95 13.30 -13.59
C SER A 84 3.71 13.05 -12.10
N LYS A 85 2.53 13.39 -11.59
CA LYS A 85 2.13 13.21 -10.19
C LYS A 85 0.94 12.25 -10.03
N ASN A 86 0.68 11.41 -11.02
CA ASN A 86 -0.35 10.37 -10.94
C ASN A 86 -0.14 9.44 -9.75
N ALA A 87 -1.20 8.85 -9.25
CA ALA A 87 -1.14 7.90 -8.15
C ALA A 87 -0.60 6.54 -8.61
N HIS A 88 0.41 6.03 -7.92
CA HIS A 88 0.95 4.68 -8.07
C HIS A 88 0.49 3.74 -6.95
N GLY A 89 0.03 4.30 -5.84
CA GLY A 89 -0.44 3.58 -4.67
C GLY A 89 -0.94 4.53 -3.60
N PHE A 90 -1.04 4.04 -2.37
CA PHE A 90 -1.48 4.80 -1.21
C PHE A 90 -0.75 4.34 0.06
N THR A 91 -0.80 5.13 1.13
CA THR A 91 -0.28 4.74 2.44
C THR A 91 -1.41 4.56 3.45
N LEU A 92 -1.27 3.58 4.36
CA LEU A 92 -2.21 3.34 5.46
C LEU A 92 -1.74 3.97 6.78
N ALA A 93 -0.53 4.54 6.82
CA ALA A 93 0.03 5.16 8.01
C ALA A 93 0.55 6.57 7.71
N GLY A 94 0.55 7.42 8.72
CA GLY A 94 1.24 8.71 8.66
C GLY A 94 2.75 8.51 8.69
N VAL A 95 3.47 9.30 7.90
CA VAL A 95 4.94 9.27 7.81
C VAL A 95 5.46 10.70 7.82
N VAL A 96 6.45 10.98 8.68
CA VAL A 96 7.18 12.24 8.69
C VAL A 96 8.43 12.09 7.84
N ALA A 97 8.57 12.92 6.82
CA ALA A 97 9.75 12.91 5.96
C ALA A 97 11.04 13.18 6.77
N PRO A 98 12.16 12.53 6.42
CA PRO A 98 12.40 11.63 5.29
C PRO A 98 12.23 10.14 5.61
N ALA A 99 11.49 9.77 6.65
CA ALA A 99 11.30 8.37 7.04
C ALA A 99 10.70 7.54 5.89
N SER A 100 10.96 6.23 5.90
CA SER A 100 10.41 5.31 4.91
C SER A 100 8.90 5.14 5.07
N SER A 101 8.20 5.16 3.96
CA SER A 101 6.76 4.91 3.85
C SER A 101 6.49 3.55 3.20
N THR A 102 5.50 2.83 3.71
CA THR A 102 4.96 1.63 3.06
C THR A 102 3.84 2.06 2.11
N ILE A 103 4.05 1.82 0.83
CA ILE A 103 3.12 2.16 -0.24
C ILE A 103 2.44 0.89 -0.73
N TYR A 104 1.14 0.86 -0.63
CA TYR A 104 0.26 -0.23 -1.10
C TYR A 104 -0.14 0.05 -2.54
N GLY A 105 -0.01 -0.94 -3.41
CA GLY A 105 -0.41 -0.85 -4.82
C GLY A 105 -1.92 -0.64 -4.99
N ILE A 106 -2.31 -0.11 -6.15
CA ILE A 106 -3.73 0.14 -6.48
C ILE A 106 -4.56 -1.13 -6.74
N SER A 107 -4.01 -2.31 -6.55
CA SER A 107 -4.75 -3.58 -6.57
C SER A 107 -5.37 -3.95 -5.21
N THR A 108 -5.18 -3.12 -4.18
CA THR A 108 -5.66 -3.35 -2.81
C THR A 108 -6.74 -2.33 -2.43
N LYS A 109 -7.35 -2.51 -1.27
CA LYS A 109 -8.37 -1.60 -0.72
C LYS A 109 -7.73 -0.53 0.15
N ASN A 110 -8.00 0.75 -0.11
CA ASN A 110 -7.61 1.83 0.80
C ASN A 110 -8.69 1.98 1.88
N ILE A 111 -8.35 1.67 3.13
CA ILE A 111 -9.27 1.69 4.30
C ILE A 111 -9.01 2.86 5.25
N ALA A 112 -8.14 3.79 4.87
CA ALA A 112 -7.73 4.91 5.71
C ALA A 112 -8.22 6.27 5.19
N LEU A 113 -9.26 6.25 4.36
CA LEU A 113 -9.93 7.45 3.86
C LEU A 113 -10.97 7.95 4.86
N SER A 114 -11.61 9.08 4.58
CA SER A 114 -12.71 9.61 5.38
C SER A 114 -13.66 10.45 4.52
N GLY A 115 -14.92 10.52 4.95
CA GLY A 115 -15.91 11.38 4.32
C GLY A 115 -16.35 10.93 2.92
N LEU A 116 -16.17 9.66 2.59
CA LEU A 116 -16.60 9.12 1.30
C LEU A 116 -18.12 8.95 1.25
N THR A 117 -18.68 9.20 0.06
CA THR A 117 -20.07 8.88 -0.26
C THR A 117 -20.14 7.44 -0.73
N LEU A 118 -20.93 6.60 -0.07
CA LEU A 118 -21.10 5.19 -0.37
C LEU A 118 -21.52 4.96 -1.83
N GLY A 119 -20.83 4.06 -2.51
CA GLY A 119 -21.10 3.69 -3.91
C GLY A 119 -20.71 4.73 -4.95
N ALA A 120 -20.09 5.86 -4.55
CA ALA A 120 -19.61 6.86 -5.47
C ALA A 120 -18.24 6.50 -6.05
N ASP A 121 -18.01 6.85 -7.31
CA ASP A 121 -16.71 6.75 -7.96
C ASP A 121 -15.85 7.96 -7.62
N TYR A 122 -14.56 7.71 -7.49
CA TYR A 122 -13.58 8.72 -7.09
C TYR A 122 -12.40 8.79 -8.05
N TRP A 123 -11.97 10.01 -8.30
CA TRP A 123 -10.80 10.37 -9.09
C TRP A 123 -9.71 10.97 -8.20
N LEU A 124 -8.48 10.96 -8.70
CA LEU A 124 -7.38 11.69 -8.07
C LEU A 124 -7.73 13.19 -8.05
N ALA A 125 -7.64 13.79 -6.88
CA ALA A 125 -7.91 15.22 -6.73
C ALA A 125 -6.71 16.08 -7.16
N THR A 126 -6.96 17.35 -7.44
CA THR A 126 -5.90 18.38 -7.57
C THR A 126 -5.28 18.76 -6.22
N ILE A 127 -5.97 18.43 -5.12
CA ILE A 127 -5.43 18.53 -3.76
C ILE A 127 -4.52 17.33 -3.51
N ALA A 128 -3.27 17.59 -3.16
CA ALA A 128 -2.24 16.57 -3.01
C ALA A 128 -2.62 15.48 -1.99
N GLY A 129 -2.54 14.22 -2.41
CA GLY A 129 -2.88 13.02 -1.64
C GLY A 129 -4.37 12.73 -1.54
N GLY A 130 -5.24 13.59 -2.07
CA GLY A 130 -6.69 13.52 -1.90
C GLY A 130 -7.45 12.88 -3.06
N VAL A 131 -8.75 12.73 -2.87
CA VAL A 131 -9.70 12.17 -3.83
C VAL A 131 -10.88 13.12 -4.05
N THR A 132 -11.57 12.98 -5.18
CA THR A 132 -12.74 13.80 -5.55
C THR A 132 -13.78 12.96 -6.29
N THR A 133 -15.06 13.27 -6.11
CA THR A 133 -16.16 12.66 -6.89
C THR A 133 -16.36 13.31 -8.27
N THR A 134 -15.67 14.44 -8.54
CA THR A 134 -15.73 15.10 -9.83
C THR A 134 -14.37 15.01 -10.50
N ALA A 135 -14.30 14.41 -11.68
CA ALA A 135 -13.06 14.34 -12.46
C ALA A 135 -12.49 15.72 -12.70
N PRO A 136 -11.18 15.95 -12.53
CA PRO A 136 -10.52 17.25 -12.81
C PRO A 136 -10.78 17.74 -14.23
N GLN A 137 -11.21 19.00 -14.40
CA GLN A 137 -11.66 19.54 -15.69
C GLN A 137 -10.74 20.59 -16.29
N ALA A 138 -9.80 21.16 -15.53
CA ALA A 138 -8.94 22.22 -16.04
C ALA A 138 -7.94 21.67 -17.08
N THR A 139 -7.63 22.48 -18.08
CA THR A 139 -6.59 22.16 -19.07
C THR A 139 -5.25 21.86 -18.38
N GLY A 140 -4.59 20.80 -18.79
CA GLY A 140 -3.34 20.31 -18.17
C GLY A 140 -3.54 19.35 -17.02
N ASN A 141 -4.74 19.25 -16.45
CA ASN A 141 -5.01 18.26 -15.39
C ASN A 141 -4.97 16.84 -15.93
N TYR A 142 -4.47 15.95 -15.08
CA TYR A 142 -4.48 14.52 -15.31
C TYR A 142 -5.73 13.88 -14.68
N VAL A 143 -6.51 13.18 -15.47
CA VAL A 143 -7.72 12.51 -15.01
C VAL A 143 -7.39 11.04 -14.76
N GLN A 144 -7.35 10.66 -13.49
CA GLN A 144 -7.13 9.27 -13.08
C GLN A 144 -8.27 8.84 -12.17
N GLU A 145 -9.03 7.84 -12.61
CA GLU A 145 -10.00 7.15 -11.78
C GLU A 145 -9.27 6.28 -10.78
N LEU A 146 -9.69 6.31 -9.53
CA LEU A 146 -9.08 5.55 -8.44
C LEU A 146 -9.92 4.35 -8.02
N GLY A 147 -11.24 4.48 -8.02
CA GLY A 147 -12.14 3.40 -7.64
C GLY A 147 -13.45 3.87 -7.05
N THR A 148 -14.18 2.92 -6.47
CA THR A 148 -15.51 3.13 -5.90
C THR A 148 -15.50 2.97 -4.39
N SER A 149 -16.18 3.85 -3.67
CA SER A 149 -16.28 3.76 -2.21
C SER A 149 -17.19 2.60 -1.78
N GLU A 150 -16.70 1.80 -0.85
CA GLU A 150 -17.43 0.70 -0.21
C GLU A 150 -18.03 1.13 1.14
N SER A 151 -17.45 2.15 1.76
CA SER A 151 -17.93 2.75 3.02
C SER A 151 -17.46 4.20 3.11
N ALA A 152 -17.84 4.91 4.16
CA ALA A 152 -17.36 6.26 4.42
C ALA A 152 -15.83 6.37 4.60
N THR A 153 -15.13 5.25 4.81
CA THR A 153 -13.69 5.20 5.09
C THR A 153 -12.90 4.27 4.20
N ALA A 154 -13.57 3.50 3.33
CA ALA A 154 -12.93 2.49 2.50
C ALA A 154 -13.31 2.64 1.03
N MET A 155 -12.31 2.47 0.16
CA MET A 155 -12.45 2.49 -1.29
C MET A 155 -11.83 1.21 -1.87
N VAL A 156 -12.60 0.53 -2.72
CA VAL A 156 -12.09 -0.53 -3.59
C VAL A 156 -11.45 0.14 -4.80
N LEU A 157 -10.16 -0.09 -4.98
CA LEU A 157 -9.43 0.55 -6.06
C LEU A 157 -9.65 -0.21 -7.38
N SER A 158 -9.91 0.54 -8.44
CA SER A 158 -9.94 -0.02 -9.77
C SER A 158 -8.51 -0.19 -10.29
N ASN A 159 -8.21 -1.36 -10.86
CA ASN A 159 -6.88 -1.65 -11.43
C ASN A 159 -6.65 -0.93 -12.78
N VAL A 160 -7.36 0.16 -13.03
CA VAL A 160 -7.23 0.95 -14.25
C VAL A 160 -6.07 1.93 -14.08
N LYS A 161 -4.90 1.54 -14.58
CA LYS A 161 -3.69 2.40 -14.62
C LYS A 161 -3.75 3.53 -15.64
N PHE A 162 -4.92 3.75 -16.27
CA PHE A 162 -5.04 4.72 -17.34
C PHE A 162 -5.66 6.02 -16.84
N GLY A 163 -4.94 7.09 -17.01
CA GLY A 163 -5.43 8.45 -16.88
C GLY A 163 -5.26 9.20 -18.20
N TRP A 164 -5.96 10.31 -18.33
CA TRP A 164 -5.89 11.19 -19.49
C TRP A 164 -5.51 12.59 -19.05
N THR A 165 -4.69 13.27 -19.86
CA THR A 165 -4.45 14.69 -19.66
C THR A 165 -5.57 15.48 -20.35
N LYS A 166 -6.18 16.40 -19.64
CA LYS A 166 -7.18 17.30 -20.20
C LYS A 166 -6.47 18.35 -21.08
N ILE A 167 -6.84 18.42 -22.34
CA ILE A 167 -6.37 19.40 -23.33
C ILE A 167 -7.36 20.54 -23.49
#